data_5d2170e59beec21ded59e8ca15f92b1d
#
_entry.id   5d2170e59beec21ded59e8ca15f92b1d
#
_cell.length_a   1.000
_cell.length_b   1.000
_cell.length_c   1.000
_cell.angle_alpha   90.00
_cell.angle_beta   90.00
_cell.angle_gamma   90.00
#
_symmetry.space_group_name_H-M   'P 1'
#
loop_
_entity.id
_entity.type
_entity.pdbx_description
1 polymer ?
#
loop_
_entity_poly.entity_id
_entity_poly.type
_entity_poly.pdbx_seq_one_letter_code
_entity_poly.pdbx_strand_id
1 'polypeptide(L)'
;MQNNIIKIHKKLESIYPPIKTSLKYESIFQLLIATILSAQCTDKIVNKTTKKLFKKYPNVSDLANADIRNVKNIIKSTGYYSLKANRIKNTSKRLKNNYNSKVPDNMEDLLTLDGVGRKTANIVLSVGFNKNVGIAVDTHVIRLSNRLKLTKNTNPEKIEIDLIKILPKELWNKFSILLILHGRNICQAKKPDCSNCVLNDLCPYAKEILKN
;
A
#
# COMPACT_ATOMS: atom_id res chain seq x y z
N MET A 1 -10.99 24.02 1.05
CA MET A 1 -10.31 22.76 0.71
C MET A 1 -10.94 21.54 1.39
N GLN A 2 -11.19 21.55 2.69
CA GLN A 2 -11.80 20.39 3.41
C GLN A 2 -13.13 19.92 2.82
N ASN A 3 -14.07 20.81 2.51
CA ASN A 3 -15.36 20.41 1.91
C ASN A 3 -15.20 19.72 0.53
N ASN A 4 -14.17 20.04 -0.22
CA ASN A 4 -13.96 19.45 -1.55
C ASN A 4 -13.39 18.03 -1.44
N ILE A 5 -12.47 17.77 -0.52
CA ILE A 5 -11.85 16.43 -0.36
C ILE A 5 -12.88 15.42 0.15
N ILE A 6 -13.81 15.84 1.03
CA ILE A 6 -14.90 14.96 1.48
C ILE A 6 -15.86 14.61 0.34
N LYS A 7 -16.17 15.58 -0.55
CA LYS A 7 -16.95 15.29 -1.75
C LYS A 7 -16.25 14.31 -2.69
N ILE A 8 -14.95 14.49 -2.91
CA ILE A 8 -14.10 13.56 -3.67
C ILE A 8 -14.15 12.17 -3.05
N HIS A 9 -13.95 12.06 -1.73
CA HIS A 9 -14.03 10.77 -1.03
C HIS A 9 -15.37 10.08 -1.26
N LYS A 10 -16.49 10.77 -1.01
CA LYS A 10 -17.85 10.20 -1.19
C LYS A 10 -18.13 9.74 -2.61
N LYS A 11 -17.72 10.52 -3.62
CA LYS A 11 -17.87 10.13 -5.03
C LYS A 11 -17.04 8.90 -5.39
N LEU A 12 -15.82 8.77 -4.87
CA LEU A 12 -15.01 7.57 -5.07
C LEU A 12 -15.58 6.36 -4.32
N GLU A 13 -16.04 6.56 -3.09
CA GLU A 13 -16.63 5.48 -2.27
C GLU A 13 -17.91 4.91 -2.91
N SER A 14 -18.70 5.71 -3.64
CA SER A 14 -19.92 5.26 -4.32
C SER A 14 -19.65 4.30 -5.48
N ILE A 15 -18.46 4.33 -6.08
CA ILE A 15 -18.12 3.51 -7.26
C ILE A 15 -17.14 2.37 -6.95
N TYR A 16 -16.50 2.38 -5.79
CA TYR A 16 -15.58 1.34 -5.38
C TYR A 16 -16.09 0.61 -4.13
N PRO A 17 -16.13 -0.74 -4.14
CA PRO A 17 -16.52 -1.50 -2.97
C PRO A 17 -15.50 -1.30 -1.84
N PRO A 18 -15.89 -1.52 -0.57
CA PRO A 18 -15.00 -1.43 0.56
C PRO A 18 -13.92 -2.53 0.48
N ILE A 19 -12.74 -2.16 0.04
CA ILE A 19 -11.57 -3.06 -0.08
C ILE A 19 -10.53 -2.64 0.94
N LYS A 20 -10.18 -3.54 1.86
CA LYS A 20 -9.06 -3.32 2.79
C LYS A 20 -7.70 -3.54 2.13
N THR A 21 -7.56 -4.64 1.41
CA THR A 21 -6.39 -5.02 0.59
C THR A 21 -6.76 -6.20 -0.30
N SER A 22 -6.11 -6.31 -1.47
CA SER A 22 -6.21 -7.47 -2.35
C SER A 22 -5.24 -8.60 -2.01
N LEU A 23 -4.30 -8.36 -1.07
CA LEU A 23 -3.37 -9.38 -0.58
C LEU A 23 -4.11 -10.37 0.32
N LYS A 24 -3.83 -11.67 0.13
CA LYS A 24 -4.38 -12.78 0.93
C LYS A 24 -3.42 -13.09 2.08
N TYR A 25 -3.93 -13.13 3.29
CA TYR A 25 -3.17 -13.42 4.51
C TYR A 25 -4.08 -13.97 5.61
N GLU A 26 -3.52 -14.72 6.55
CA GLU A 26 -4.21 -15.29 7.72
C GLU A 26 -3.69 -14.69 9.03
N SER A 27 -2.54 -14.00 9.00
CA SER A 27 -1.95 -13.34 10.15
C SER A 27 -1.30 -12.01 9.77
N ILE A 28 -1.08 -11.14 10.76
CA ILE A 28 -0.38 -9.85 10.54
C ILE A 28 1.04 -10.08 10.01
N PHE A 29 1.71 -11.16 10.45
CA PHE A 29 3.00 -11.56 9.90
C PHE A 29 2.90 -11.86 8.39
N GLN A 30 1.93 -12.65 7.98
CA GLN A 30 1.71 -12.97 6.57
C GLN A 30 1.37 -11.71 5.76
N LEU A 31 0.57 -10.77 6.31
CA LEU A 31 0.32 -9.46 5.70
C LEU A 31 1.60 -8.68 5.49
N LEU A 32 2.47 -8.60 6.51
CA LEU A 32 3.75 -7.90 6.43
C LEU A 32 4.63 -8.50 5.33
N ILE A 33 4.81 -9.82 5.31
CA ILE A 33 5.62 -10.50 4.29
C ILE A 33 5.03 -10.31 2.89
N ALA A 34 3.72 -10.46 2.72
CA ALA A 34 3.05 -10.24 1.44
C ALA A 34 3.22 -8.79 0.96
N THR A 35 3.15 -7.81 1.86
CA THR A 35 3.35 -6.40 1.53
C THR A 35 4.79 -6.11 1.12
N ILE A 36 5.81 -6.69 1.77
CA ILE A 36 7.20 -6.58 1.32
C ILE A 36 7.38 -7.18 -0.09
N LEU A 37 6.77 -8.33 -0.36
CA LEU A 37 6.85 -9.00 -1.66
C LEU A 37 6.12 -8.24 -2.77
N SER A 38 5.10 -7.42 -2.44
CA SER A 38 4.32 -6.65 -3.42
C SER A 38 5.06 -5.47 -4.04
N ALA A 39 6.22 -5.08 -3.51
CA ALA A 39 7.05 -4.05 -4.13
C ALA A 39 7.38 -4.40 -5.59
N GLN A 40 6.96 -3.55 -6.54
CA GLN A 40 7.12 -3.74 -7.99
C GLN A 40 6.63 -5.13 -8.49
N CYS A 41 5.53 -5.63 -7.91
CA CYS A 41 4.91 -6.89 -8.28
C CYS A 41 3.39 -6.79 -8.17
N THR A 42 2.66 -7.49 -9.04
CA THR A 42 1.20 -7.50 -9.00
C THR A 42 0.69 -8.37 -7.86
N ASP A 43 -0.43 -7.95 -7.24
CA ASP A 43 -1.05 -8.69 -6.13
C ASP A 43 -1.43 -10.14 -6.54
N LYS A 44 -1.79 -10.36 -7.81
CA LYS A 44 -2.06 -11.71 -8.37
C LYS A 44 -0.84 -12.63 -8.26
N ILE A 45 0.34 -12.14 -8.62
CA ILE A 45 1.60 -12.90 -8.52
C ILE A 45 1.97 -13.10 -7.06
N VAL A 46 1.86 -12.06 -6.24
CA VAL A 46 2.14 -12.14 -4.80
C VAL A 46 1.26 -13.21 -4.16
N ASN A 47 -0.06 -13.18 -4.35
CA ASN A 47 -0.99 -14.14 -3.76
C ASN A 47 -0.71 -15.59 -4.19
N LYS A 48 -0.36 -15.82 -5.47
CA LYS A 48 0.04 -17.15 -5.95
C LYS A 48 1.31 -17.64 -5.28
N THR A 49 2.25 -16.74 -5.04
CA THR A 49 3.56 -17.03 -4.45
C THR A 49 3.46 -17.24 -2.95
N THR A 50 2.76 -16.34 -2.24
CA THR A 50 2.61 -16.41 -0.78
C THR A 50 1.85 -17.63 -0.32
N LYS A 51 0.89 -18.14 -1.11
CA LYS A 51 0.22 -19.41 -0.84
C LYS A 51 1.23 -20.58 -0.70
N LYS A 52 2.26 -20.63 -1.57
CA LYS A 52 3.32 -21.64 -1.48
C LYS A 52 4.28 -21.36 -0.32
N LEU A 53 4.62 -20.08 -0.13
CA LEU A 53 5.56 -19.66 0.91
C LEU A 53 5.00 -19.97 2.30
N PHE A 54 3.76 -19.59 2.58
CA PHE A 54 3.13 -19.75 3.89
C PHE A 54 2.72 -21.21 4.18
N LYS A 55 2.48 -22.03 3.14
CA LYS A 55 2.34 -23.48 3.34
C LYS A 55 3.62 -24.10 3.90
N LYS A 56 4.81 -23.63 3.50
CA LYS A 56 6.10 -24.16 3.93
C LYS A 56 6.64 -23.44 5.18
N TYR A 57 6.37 -22.15 5.33
CA TYR A 57 6.87 -21.28 6.39
C TYR A 57 5.72 -20.42 6.94
N PRO A 58 4.79 -21.01 7.72
CA PRO A 58 3.57 -20.35 8.16
C PRO A 58 3.77 -19.22 9.17
N ASN A 59 4.85 -19.25 9.93
CA ASN A 59 5.11 -18.31 11.02
C ASN A 59 6.51 -17.69 10.98
N VAL A 60 6.77 -16.79 11.91
CA VAL A 60 8.02 -16.02 12.02
C VAL A 60 9.22 -16.95 12.18
N SER A 61 9.14 -17.94 13.07
CA SER A 61 10.27 -18.83 13.40
C SER A 61 10.65 -19.70 12.21
N ASP A 62 9.67 -20.24 11.48
CA ASP A 62 9.93 -21.07 10.31
C ASP A 62 10.65 -20.29 9.21
N LEU A 63 10.19 -19.06 8.93
CA LEU A 63 10.80 -18.22 7.89
C LEU A 63 12.17 -17.68 8.33
N ALA A 64 12.35 -17.37 9.60
CA ALA A 64 13.65 -16.94 10.16
C ALA A 64 14.72 -18.02 10.01
N ASN A 65 14.36 -19.30 10.20
CA ASN A 65 15.26 -20.44 10.13
C ASN A 65 15.36 -21.07 8.71
N ALA A 66 14.55 -20.58 7.75
CA ALA A 66 14.47 -21.14 6.40
C ALA A 66 15.84 -21.11 5.68
N ASP A 67 16.13 -22.14 4.86
CA ASP A 67 17.22 -22.05 3.88
C ASP A 67 16.88 -20.98 2.83
N ILE A 68 17.76 -20.01 2.69
CA ILE A 68 17.60 -18.88 1.78
C ILE A 68 17.43 -19.30 0.32
N ARG A 69 18.05 -20.40 -0.11
CA ARG A 69 17.93 -20.96 -1.46
C ARG A 69 16.49 -21.41 -1.72
N ASN A 70 15.88 -22.09 -0.75
CA ASN A 70 14.48 -22.51 -0.83
C ASN A 70 13.53 -21.33 -0.88
N VAL A 71 13.74 -20.29 -0.06
CA VAL A 71 12.94 -19.05 -0.09
C VAL A 71 13.05 -18.39 -1.46
N LYS A 72 14.27 -18.20 -1.97
CA LYS A 72 14.50 -17.62 -3.32
C LYS A 72 13.75 -18.37 -4.42
N ASN A 73 13.81 -19.70 -4.41
CA ASN A 73 13.12 -20.53 -5.41
C ASN A 73 11.60 -20.35 -5.35
N ILE A 74 11.00 -20.28 -4.16
CA ILE A 74 9.56 -20.10 -4.00
C ILE A 74 9.11 -18.74 -4.52
N ILE A 75 9.86 -17.67 -4.20
CA ILE A 75 9.43 -16.29 -4.52
C ILE A 75 9.98 -15.77 -5.85
N LYS A 76 10.63 -16.60 -6.68
CA LYS A 76 11.30 -16.21 -7.93
C LYS A 76 10.42 -15.36 -8.84
N SER A 77 9.11 -15.66 -8.90
CA SER A 77 8.15 -14.94 -9.76
C SER A 77 7.83 -13.51 -9.32
N THR A 78 8.25 -13.08 -8.12
CA THR A 78 7.91 -11.73 -7.60
C THR A 78 8.84 -10.62 -8.11
N GLY A 79 9.87 -10.94 -8.92
CA GLY A 79 10.92 -9.98 -9.31
C GLY A 79 11.81 -9.58 -8.12
N TYR A 80 13.04 -9.17 -8.40
CA TYR A 80 14.03 -8.81 -7.36
C TYR A 80 14.12 -9.84 -6.22
N TYR A 81 13.86 -11.10 -6.53
CA TYR A 81 13.60 -12.15 -5.56
C TYR A 81 14.77 -12.41 -4.60
N SER A 82 16.02 -12.23 -5.06
CA SER A 82 17.20 -12.39 -4.17
C SER A 82 17.20 -11.35 -3.06
N LEU A 83 16.96 -10.09 -3.39
CA LEU A 83 16.85 -9.00 -2.42
C LEU A 83 15.64 -9.19 -1.50
N LYS A 84 14.49 -9.53 -2.06
CA LYS A 84 13.26 -9.78 -1.31
C LYS A 84 13.40 -10.96 -0.36
N ALA A 85 14.04 -12.05 -0.79
CA ALA A 85 14.30 -13.22 0.07
C ALA A 85 15.14 -12.83 1.31
N ASN A 86 16.20 -12.07 1.10
CA ASN A 86 17.03 -11.59 2.21
C ASN A 86 16.22 -10.69 3.16
N ARG A 87 15.44 -9.73 2.61
CA ARG A 87 14.59 -8.82 3.39
C ARG A 87 13.59 -9.59 4.26
N ILE A 88 12.79 -10.49 3.69
CA ILE A 88 11.78 -11.21 4.47
C ILE A 88 12.40 -12.15 5.51
N LYS A 89 13.55 -12.75 5.20
CA LYS A 89 14.28 -13.59 6.16
C LYS A 89 14.87 -12.76 7.31
N ASN A 90 15.52 -11.63 7.02
CA ASN A 90 16.07 -10.73 8.02
C ASN A 90 14.96 -10.12 8.89
N THR A 91 13.87 -9.68 8.27
CA THR A 91 12.67 -9.23 9.00
C THR A 91 12.18 -10.31 9.96
N SER A 92 12.05 -11.56 9.50
CA SER A 92 11.63 -12.67 10.37
C SER A 92 12.60 -12.93 11.50
N LYS A 93 13.92 -12.89 11.25
CA LYS A 93 14.94 -13.01 12.29
C LYS A 93 14.83 -11.89 13.33
N ARG A 94 14.66 -10.64 12.88
CA ARG A 94 14.51 -9.50 13.77
C ARG A 94 13.24 -9.58 14.61
N LEU A 95 12.12 -9.99 14.00
CA LEU A 95 10.88 -10.24 14.74
C LEU A 95 11.06 -11.32 15.81
N LYS A 96 11.75 -12.43 15.46
CA LYS A 96 12.04 -13.52 16.41
C LYS A 96 12.89 -13.04 17.58
N ASN A 97 13.97 -12.31 17.30
CA ASN A 97 14.97 -11.96 18.29
C ASN A 97 14.58 -10.77 19.17
N ASN A 98 13.91 -9.75 18.59
CA ASN A 98 13.68 -8.45 19.24
C ASN A 98 12.21 -8.20 19.60
N TYR A 99 11.27 -8.97 19.03
CA TYR A 99 9.83 -8.70 19.16
C TYR A 99 9.01 -9.95 19.56
N ASN A 100 9.66 -10.95 20.18
CA ASN A 100 8.99 -12.20 20.61
C ASN A 100 8.12 -12.84 19.50
N SER A 101 8.60 -12.84 18.26
CA SER A 101 7.89 -13.33 17.08
C SER A 101 6.55 -12.61 16.80
N LYS A 102 6.34 -11.41 17.31
CA LYS A 102 5.17 -10.57 17.03
C LYS A 102 5.55 -9.43 16.08
N VAL A 103 4.64 -9.03 15.22
CA VAL A 103 4.81 -7.83 14.40
C VAL A 103 4.52 -6.61 15.28
N PRO A 104 5.43 -5.61 15.34
CA PRO A 104 5.16 -4.40 16.10
C PRO A 104 4.00 -3.60 15.52
N ASP A 105 3.27 -2.91 16.39
CA ASP A 105 2.05 -2.19 16.08
C ASP A 105 2.20 -0.66 16.11
N ASN A 106 3.44 -0.20 15.91
CA ASN A 106 3.79 1.21 15.81
C ASN A 106 4.73 1.48 14.63
N MET A 107 4.76 2.74 14.18
CA MET A 107 5.52 3.15 12.99
C MET A 107 7.03 3.01 13.19
N GLU A 108 7.53 3.41 14.33
CA GLU A 108 8.96 3.50 14.65
C GLU A 108 9.60 2.11 14.54
N ASP A 109 9.07 1.13 15.24
CA ASP A 109 9.56 -0.23 15.22
C ASP A 109 9.42 -0.91 13.85
N LEU A 110 8.28 -0.67 13.15
CA LEU A 110 8.10 -1.22 11.80
C LEU A 110 9.17 -0.71 10.83
N LEU A 111 9.56 0.55 10.92
CA LEU A 111 10.60 1.12 10.06
C LEU A 111 11.99 0.54 10.31
N THR A 112 12.22 -0.13 11.44
CA THR A 112 13.47 -0.84 11.71
C THR A 112 13.59 -2.16 10.95
N LEU A 113 12.49 -2.70 10.41
CA LEU A 113 12.45 -3.99 9.73
C LEU A 113 12.93 -3.90 8.28
N ASP A 114 13.69 -4.90 7.82
CA ASP A 114 14.23 -4.95 6.48
C ASP A 114 13.13 -4.95 5.41
N GLY A 115 13.20 -4.01 4.47
CA GLY A 115 12.22 -3.89 3.39
C GLY A 115 10.89 -3.23 3.78
N VAL A 116 10.82 -2.66 4.97
CA VAL A 116 9.66 -1.91 5.46
C VAL A 116 9.96 -0.41 5.42
N GLY A 117 9.37 0.28 4.46
CA GLY A 117 9.32 1.76 4.43
C GLY A 117 7.98 2.26 4.94
N ARG A 118 7.80 3.61 5.02
CA ARG A 118 6.56 4.25 5.50
C ARG A 118 5.29 3.69 4.85
N LYS A 119 5.30 3.49 3.53
CA LYS A 119 4.14 2.91 2.81
C LYS A 119 3.79 1.52 3.32
N THR A 120 4.77 0.64 3.47
CA THR A 120 4.56 -0.72 3.98
C THR A 120 4.06 -0.69 5.42
N ALA A 121 4.68 0.13 6.28
CA ALA A 121 4.27 0.30 7.67
C ALA A 121 2.82 0.83 7.77
N ASN A 122 2.46 1.84 6.99
CA ASN A 122 1.08 2.37 6.95
C ASN A 122 0.05 1.28 6.56
N ILE A 123 0.37 0.42 5.57
CA ILE A 123 -0.52 -0.69 5.18
C ILE A 123 -0.66 -1.69 6.32
N VAL A 124 0.45 -2.10 6.95
CA VAL A 124 0.43 -3.07 8.06
C VAL A 124 -0.34 -2.53 9.25
N LEU A 125 -0.13 -1.25 9.62
CA LEU A 125 -0.82 -0.62 10.74
C LEU A 125 -2.31 -0.46 10.47
N SER A 126 -2.68 0.01 9.27
CA SER A 126 -4.08 0.27 8.95
C SER A 126 -4.88 -1.02 8.70
N VAL A 127 -4.31 -1.98 7.97
CA VAL A 127 -5.02 -3.21 7.58
C VAL A 127 -4.92 -4.29 8.65
N GLY A 128 -3.73 -4.45 9.24
CA GLY A 128 -3.45 -5.50 10.23
C GLY A 128 -3.88 -5.13 11.64
N PHE A 129 -3.66 -3.87 12.04
CA PHE A 129 -3.93 -3.40 13.40
C PHE A 129 -5.11 -2.43 13.50
N ASN A 130 -5.74 -2.08 12.39
CA ASN A 130 -6.81 -1.08 12.31
C ASN A 130 -6.39 0.31 12.88
N LYS A 131 -5.10 0.66 12.72
CA LYS A 131 -4.53 1.93 13.21
C LYS A 131 -4.29 2.89 12.04
N ASN A 132 -5.02 3.99 11.99
CA ASN A 132 -4.80 5.06 11.03
C ASN A 132 -3.72 6.03 11.57
N VAL A 133 -2.45 5.75 11.26
CA VAL A 133 -1.30 6.55 11.73
C VAL A 133 -0.68 7.38 10.62
N GLY A 134 -1.09 7.16 9.37
CA GLY A 134 -0.63 7.87 8.19
C GLY A 134 -1.38 7.44 6.93
N ILE A 135 -1.00 8.04 5.79
CA ILE A 135 -1.59 7.77 4.48
C ILE A 135 -0.53 7.09 3.60
N ALA A 136 -0.83 5.90 3.10
CA ALA A 136 0.07 5.21 2.18
C ALA A 136 0.10 5.94 0.83
N VAL A 137 1.23 6.56 0.49
CA VAL A 137 1.41 7.31 -0.76
C VAL A 137 2.23 6.49 -1.76
N ASP A 138 1.57 6.08 -2.85
CA ASP A 138 2.21 5.42 -3.99
C ASP A 138 2.15 6.28 -5.25
N THR A 139 2.61 5.77 -6.38
CA THR A 139 2.61 6.51 -7.66
C THR A 139 1.20 6.92 -8.11
N HIS A 140 0.15 6.18 -7.75
CA HIS A 140 -1.23 6.56 -8.04
C HIS A 140 -1.67 7.71 -7.15
N VAL A 141 -1.41 7.62 -5.84
CA VAL A 141 -1.75 8.69 -4.88
C VAL A 141 -1.00 9.97 -5.23
N ILE A 142 0.30 9.91 -5.55
CA ILE A 142 1.08 11.08 -6.02
C ILE A 142 0.37 11.74 -7.20
N ARG A 143 0.10 10.97 -8.25
CA ARG A 143 -0.50 11.47 -9.49
C ARG A 143 -1.86 12.10 -9.27
N LEU A 144 -2.76 11.39 -8.57
CA LEU A 144 -4.12 11.87 -8.36
C LEU A 144 -4.18 13.06 -7.42
N SER A 145 -3.39 13.08 -6.36
CA SER A 145 -3.32 14.24 -5.44
C SER A 145 -2.89 15.51 -6.18
N ASN A 146 -1.94 15.39 -7.11
CA ASN A 146 -1.51 16.52 -7.95
C ASN A 146 -2.60 16.93 -8.97
N ARG A 147 -3.22 15.98 -9.68
CA ARG A 147 -4.31 16.27 -10.65
C ARG A 147 -5.53 16.90 -9.99
N LEU A 148 -5.84 16.49 -8.76
CA LEU A 148 -6.92 17.04 -7.94
C LEU A 148 -6.54 18.34 -7.22
N LYS A 149 -5.27 18.79 -7.36
CA LYS A 149 -4.69 19.97 -6.67
C LYS A 149 -4.83 19.89 -5.13
N LEU A 150 -4.74 18.68 -4.57
CA LEU A 150 -4.74 18.46 -3.12
C LEU A 150 -3.37 18.76 -2.49
N THR A 151 -2.31 18.76 -3.30
CA THR A 151 -0.93 19.07 -2.94
C THR A 151 -0.21 19.73 -4.11
N LYS A 152 0.88 20.42 -3.84
CA LYS A 152 1.86 20.90 -4.84
C LYS A 152 3.17 20.10 -4.78
N ASN A 153 3.29 19.16 -3.85
CA ASN A 153 4.48 18.37 -3.63
C ASN A 153 4.52 17.14 -4.55
N THR A 154 5.73 16.66 -4.85
CA THR A 154 6.00 15.40 -5.57
C THR A 154 6.63 14.34 -4.67
N ASN A 155 7.22 14.76 -3.54
CA ASN A 155 7.78 13.86 -2.54
C ASN A 155 6.66 13.15 -1.76
N PRO A 156 6.66 11.80 -1.67
CA PRO A 156 5.60 11.03 -1.01
C PRO A 156 5.35 11.43 0.45
N GLU A 157 6.39 11.71 1.22
CA GLU A 157 6.25 12.08 2.63
C GLU A 157 5.60 13.45 2.81
N LYS A 158 5.97 14.43 1.95
CA LYS A 158 5.34 15.74 1.95
C LYS A 158 3.87 15.67 1.51
N ILE A 159 3.54 14.81 0.53
CA ILE A 159 2.16 14.55 0.11
C ILE A 159 1.36 13.92 1.24
N GLU A 160 1.93 12.95 1.97
CA GLU A 160 1.28 12.36 3.14
C GLU A 160 0.92 13.43 4.16
N ILE A 161 1.86 14.33 4.50
CA ILE A 161 1.64 15.44 5.43
C ILE A 161 0.54 16.38 4.94
N ASP A 162 0.53 16.74 3.65
CA ASP A 162 -0.49 17.62 3.09
C ASP A 162 -1.88 16.98 3.15
N LEU A 163 -2.01 15.68 2.83
CA LEU A 163 -3.27 14.96 2.88
C LEU A 163 -3.79 14.79 4.32
N ILE A 164 -2.89 14.51 5.27
CA ILE A 164 -3.22 14.40 6.70
C ILE A 164 -3.84 15.68 7.23
N LYS A 165 -3.36 16.85 6.81
CA LYS A 165 -3.87 18.16 7.25
C LYS A 165 -5.30 18.44 6.79
N ILE A 166 -5.73 17.86 5.67
CA ILE A 166 -7.02 18.20 5.04
C ILE A 166 -8.06 17.08 5.16
N LEU A 167 -7.65 15.86 5.55
CA LEU A 167 -8.51 14.69 5.71
C LEU A 167 -8.76 14.36 7.17
N PRO A 168 -9.99 14.03 7.58
CA PRO A 168 -10.28 13.39 8.86
C PRO A 168 -9.51 12.07 9.00
N LYS A 169 -9.01 11.80 10.20
CA LYS A 169 -8.12 10.65 10.48
C LYS A 169 -8.74 9.29 10.12
N GLU A 170 -10.04 9.15 10.34
CA GLU A 170 -10.81 7.94 10.02
C GLU A 170 -10.85 7.61 8.53
N LEU A 171 -10.61 8.60 7.66
CA LEU A 171 -10.63 8.43 6.21
C LEU A 171 -9.25 8.16 5.58
N TRP A 172 -8.15 8.31 6.31
CA TRP A 172 -6.78 8.26 5.75
C TRP A 172 -6.51 7.00 4.93
N ASN A 173 -6.77 5.82 5.51
CA ASN A 173 -6.54 4.56 4.82
C ASN A 173 -7.51 4.37 3.65
N LYS A 174 -8.81 4.61 3.88
CA LYS A 174 -9.83 4.47 2.83
C LYS A 174 -9.54 5.36 1.63
N PHE A 175 -9.20 6.62 1.87
CA PHE A 175 -8.92 7.58 0.80
C PHE A 175 -7.72 7.18 -0.04
N SER A 176 -6.64 6.71 0.58
CA SER A 176 -5.48 6.18 -0.14
C SER A 176 -5.88 5.02 -1.07
N ILE A 177 -6.63 4.04 -0.56
CA ILE A 177 -7.09 2.89 -1.35
C ILE A 177 -7.98 3.34 -2.51
N LEU A 178 -8.90 4.26 -2.28
CA LEU A 178 -9.79 4.80 -3.30
C LEU A 178 -9.01 5.50 -4.43
N LEU A 179 -8.00 6.31 -4.09
CA LEU A 179 -7.13 6.94 -5.08
C LEU A 179 -6.33 5.91 -5.88
N ILE A 180 -5.83 4.85 -5.24
CA ILE A 180 -5.11 3.77 -5.93
C ILE A 180 -6.04 3.06 -6.92
N LEU A 181 -7.24 2.68 -6.50
CA LEU A 181 -8.23 2.02 -7.35
C LEU A 181 -8.62 2.91 -8.54
N HIS A 182 -8.91 4.18 -8.27
CA HIS A 182 -9.27 5.14 -9.32
C HIS A 182 -8.12 5.39 -10.29
N GLY A 183 -6.89 5.43 -9.79
CA GLY A 183 -5.69 5.58 -10.61
C GLY A 183 -5.37 4.37 -11.48
N ARG A 184 -5.78 3.17 -11.08
CA ARG A 184 -5.65 1.94 -11.88
C ARG A 184 -6.72 1.84 -12.97
N ASN A 185 -7.95 2.19 -12.66
CA ASN A 185 -9.10 1.94 -13.53
C ASN A 185 -9.42 3.12 -14.47
N ILE A 186 -9.47 4.33 -13.97
CA ILE A 186 -9.98 5.51 -14.69
C ILE A 186 -8.87 6.54 -14.91
N CYS A 187 -8.25 7.03 -13.84
CA CYS A 187 -7.27 8.12 -13.92
C CYS A 187 -5.87 7.59 -14.24
N GLN A 188 -5.71 6.90 -15.38
CA GLN A 188 -4.44 6.33 -15.82
C GLN A 188 -3.39 7.41 -16.13
N ALA A 189 -2.09 7.02 -16.14
CA ALA A 189 -1.00 7.99 -16.33
C ALA A 189 -1.02 8.62 -17.72
N LYS A 190 -1.11 7.79 -18.78
CA LYS A 190 -1.03 8.24 -20.17
C LYS A 190 -2.38 8.63 -20.77
N LYS A 191 -3.44 7.86 -20.50
CA LYS A 191 -4.77 8.06 -21.07
C LYS A 191 -5.83 8.01 -19.96
N PRO A 192 -6.02 9.09 -19.18
CA PRO A 192 -7.10 9.15 -18.20
C PRO A 192 -8.45 9.29 -18.91
N ASP A 193 -9.43 8.52 -18.47
CA ASP A 193 -10.81 8.63 -18.96
C ASP A 193 -11.57 9.75 -18.20
N CYS A 194 -11.23 11.00 -18.54
CA CYS A 194 -11.80 12.16 -17.87
C CYS A 194 -13.29 12.37 -18.17
N SER A 195 -13.77 11.96 -19.35
CA SER A 195 -15.17 12.11 -19.77
C SER A 195 -16.11 11.26 -18.91
N ASN A 196 -15.71 10.04 -18.58
CA ASN A 196 -16.49 9.10 -17.77
C ASN A 196 -16.09 9.13 -16.28
N CYS A 197 -15.22 10.08 -15.88
CA CYS A 197 -14.71 10.14 -14.50
C CYS A 197 -15.75 10.75 -13.55
N VAL A 198 -16.09 10.05 -12.48
CA VAL A 198 -17.00 10.53 -11.43
C VAL A 198 -16.54 11.85 -10.77
N LEU A 199 -15.25 12.18 -10.91
CA LEU A 199 -14.63 13.39 -10.35
C LEU A 199 -14.49 14.52 -11.38
N ASN A 200 -14.99 14.41 -12.61
CA ASN A 200 -14.73 15.38 -13.68
C ASN A 200 -15.14 16.81 -13.32
N ASP A 201 -16.25 16.97 -12.59
CA ASP A 201 -16.78 18.26 -12.12
C ASP A 201 -15.93 18.89 -11.00
N LEU A 202 -15.23 18.07 -10.22
CA LEU A 202 -14.39 18.50 -9.10
C LEU A 202 -12.89 18.58 -9.45
N CYS A 203 -12.48 17.93 -10.55
CA CYS A 203 -11.07 17.77 -10.91
C CYS A 203 -10.57 18.91 -11.81
N PRO A 204 -9.64 19.77 -11.34
CA PRO A 204 -9.07 20.82 -12.19
C PRO A 204 -8.39 20.29 -13.45
N TYR A 205 -7.67 19.16 -13.34
CA TYR A 205 -7.02 18.52 -14.48
C TYR A 205 -8.02 18.04 -15.55
N ALA A 206 -9.16 17.47 -15.12
CA ALA A 206 -10.22 17.06 -16.07
C ALA A 206 -10.80 18.25 -16.79
N LYS A 207 -11.03 19.37 -16.10
CA LYS A 207 -11.54 20.63 -16.69
C LYS A 207 -10.58 21.21 -17.73
N GLU A 208 -9.27 21.05 -17.54
CA GLU A 208 -8.26 21.49 -18.53
C GLU A 208 -8.30 20.61 -19.78
N ILE A 209 -8.39 19.28 -19.62
CA ILE A 209 -8.38 18.33 -20.75
C ILE A 209 -9.70 18.34 -21.55
N LEU A 210 -10.84 18.50 -20.89
CA LEU A 210 -12.15 18.47 -21.55
C LEU A 210 -12.52 19.81 -22.23
N LYS A 211 -11.73 20.87 -22.04
CA LYS A 211 -11.89 22.15 -22.74
C LYS A 211 -11.16 22.20 -24.08
N ASN A 212 -10.17 21.32 -24.27
CA ASN A 212 -9.42 21.15 -25.51
C ASN A 212 -9.99 20.01 -26.33
#